data_f62e85045068315e11a59db2555bffe6
#
_entry.id   f62e85045068315e11a59db2555bffe6
#
_cell.length_a   1.000
_cell.length_b   1.000
_cell.length_c   1.000
_cell.angle_alpha   90.00
_cell.angle_beta   90.00
_cell.angle_gamma   90.00
#
_symmetry.space_group_name_H-M   'P 1'
#
loop_
_entity.id
_entity.type
_entity.pdbx_description
1 polymer ?
#
loop_
_entity_poly.entity_id
_entity_poly.type
_entity_poly.pdbx_seq_one_letter_code
_entity_poly.pdbx_strand_id
1 'polypeptide(L)'
;MLDAQALADLYVETWNEPDAAKRSSAIAALWAPDALGHKGAYGYAPLSNLTLVTQAKNGRREGVRFRAAPSARLRGDVVTFRWEMLLADSETVLAGGLEFLIVDDDGRIVVDHPFAPA
;
A
#
# COMPACT_ATOMS: atom_id res chain seq x y z
N MET A 1 18.01 3.19 -9.19
CA MET A 1 17.66 1.99 -8.39
C MET A 1 16.45 2.30 -7.50
N LEU A 2 15.50 1.39 -7.44
CA LEU A 2 14.32 1.55 -6.60
C LEU A 2 14.70 1.53 -5.12
N ASP A 3 14.24 2.52 -4.37
CA ASP A 3 14.34 2.55 -2.91
C ASP A 3 13.09 1.89 -2.33
N ALA A 4 13.25 0.70 -1.79
CA ALA A 4 12.12 -0.09 -1.28
C ALA A 4 11.42 0.61 -0.11
N GLN A 5 12.17 1.23 0.80
CA GLN A 5 11.54 1.94 1.94
C GLN A 5 10.80 3.19 1.47
N ALA A 6 11.35 3.92 0.49
CA ALA A 6 10.64 5.08 -0.05
C ALA A 6 9.32 4.66 -0.72
N LEU A 7 9.31 3.54 -1.45
CA LEU A 7 8.08 3.01 -2.03
C LEU A 7 7.07 2.61 -0.95
N ALA A 8 7.53 1.93 0.10
CA ALA A 8 6.68 1.53 1.22
C ALA A 8 6.06 2.76 1.91
N ASP A 9 6.85 3.79 2.13
CA ASP A 9 6.38 5.03 2.76
C ASP A 9 5.31 5.72 1.89
N LEU A 10 5.53 5.79 0.59
CA LEU A 10 4.55 6.36 -0.35
C LEU A 10 3.27 5.54 -0.41
N TYR A 11 3.40 4.21 -0.41
CA TYR A 11 2.25 3.30 -0.38
C TYR A 11 1.37 3.59 0.84
N VAL A 12 1.98 3.63 2.02
CA VAL A 12 1.25 3.85 3.28
C VAL A 12 0.66 5.25 3.34
N GLU A 13 1.37 6.27 2.85
CA GLU A 13 0.86 7.64 2.82
C GLU A 13 -0.41 7.78 1.98
N THR A 14 -0.60 6.92 0.99
CA THR A 14 -1.84 6.87 0.21
C THR A 14 -3.06 6.62 1.10
N TRP A 15 -2.90 5.80 2.12
CA TRP A 15 -3.97 5.49 3.07
C TRP A 15 -4.18 6.59 4.12
N ASN A 16 -3.17 7.43 4.36
CA ASN A 16 -3.25 8.55 5.28
C ASN A 16 -3.79 9.83 4.64
N GLU A 17 -3.75 9.94 3.31
CA GLU A 17 -4.08 11.19 2.61
C GLU A 17 -5.57 11.52 2.72
N PRO A 18 -5.95 12.63 3.36
CA PRO A 18 -7.35 13.01 3.53
C PRO A 18 -7.98 13.61 2.27
N ASP A 19 -7.19 14.21 1.40
CA ASP A 19 -7.68 14.88 0.19
C ASP A 19 -7.90 13.86 -0.93
N ALA A 20 -9.13 13.78 -1.44
CA ALA A 20 -9.50 12.77 -2.45
C ALA A 20 -8.72 12.94 -3.76
N ALA A 21 -8.49 14.19 -4.19
CA ALA A 21 -7.76 14.45 -5.43
C ALA A 21 -6.28 14.08 -5.30
N LYS A 22 -5.65 14.43 -4.18
CA LYS A 22 -4.26 14.05 -3.90
C LYS A 22 -4.11 12.54 -3.78
N ARG A 23 -5.06 11.88 -3.14
CA ARG A 23 -5.07 10.43 -3.00
C ARG A 23 -5.15 9.74 -4.37
N SER A 24 -6.04 10.19 -5.23
CA SER A 24 -6.17 9.67 -6.59
C SER A 24 -4.89 9.86 -7.40
N SER A 25 -4.26 11.03 -7.29
CA SER A 25 -2.99 11.31 -7.98
C SER A 25 -1.85 10.42 -7.47
N ALA A 26 -1.78 10.19 -6.16
CA ALA A 26 -0.77 9.31 -5.57
C ALA A 26 -0.94 7.88 -6.06
N ILE A 27 -2.17 7.39 -6.13
CA ILE A 27 -2.47 6.05 -6.64
C ILE A 27 -2.06 5.93 -8.11
N ALA A 28 -2.39 6.91 -8.94
CA ALA A 28 -2.01 6.90 -10.36
C ALA A 28 -0.50 6.91 -10.57
N ALA A 29 0.26 7.49 -9.64
CA ALA A 29 1.72 7.52 -9.71
C ALA A 29 2.37 6.21 -9.24
N LEU A 30 1.77 5.51 -8.28
CA LEU A 30 2.35 4.32 -7.65
C LEU A 30 1.98 3.01 -8.34
N TRP A 31 0.75 2.87 -8.79
CA TRP A 31 0.28 1.62 -9.42
C TRP A 31 0.29 1.72 -10.94
N ALA A 32 0.71 0.63 -11.59
CA ALA A 32 0.57 0.51 -13.04
C ALA A 32 -0.92 0.45 -13.41
N PRO A 33 -1.31 0.92 -14.61
CA PRO A 33 -2.73 0.91 -15.02
C PRO A 33 -3.35 -0.48 -15.07
N ASP A 34 -2.54 -1.51 -15.29
CA ASP A 34 -2.97 -2.92 -15.40
C ASP A 34 -2.63 -3.72 -14.14
N ALA A 35 -2.43 -3.07 -12.99
CA ALA A 35 -2.07 -3.74 -11.74
C ALA A 35 -3.14 -4.75 -11.32
N LEU A 36 -2.69 -5.82 -10.67
CA LEU A 36 -3.53 -6.88 -10.14
C LEU A 36 -3.45 -6.89 -8.62
N GLY A 37 -4.58 -7.18 -7.98
CA GLY A 37 -4.67 -7.36 -6.55
C GLY A 37 -5.18 -8.73 -6.18
N HIS A 38 -4.92 -9.13 -4.94
CA HIS A 38 -5.39 -10.40 -4.40
C HIS A 38 -6.92 -10.39 -4.31
N LYS A 39 -7.55 -11.48 -4.78
CA LYS A 39 -8.99 -11.66 -4.73
C LYS A 39 -9.33 -12.99 -4.08
N GLY A 40 -9.80 -12.95 -2.84
CA GLY A 40 -10.19 -14.14 -2.10
C GLY A 40 -9.00 -15.07 -1.83
N ALA A 41 -9.27 -16.37 -1.64
CA ALA A 41 -8.25 -17.36 -1.35
C ALA A 41 -7.45 -17.78 -2.59
N TYR A 42 -7.98 -17.56 -3.78
CA TYR A 42 -7.36 -18.04 -5.02
C TYR A 42 -7.46 -16.96 -6.10
N GLY A 43 -6.32 -16.56 -6.62
CA GLY A 43 -6.20 -15.71 -7.79
C GLY A 43 -6.16 -14.22 -7.52
N TYR A 44 -6.19 -13.47 -8.61
CA TYR A 44 -6.01 -12.03 -8.64
C TYR A 44 -7.09 -11.39 -9.50
N ALA A 45 -7.38 -10.13 -9.24
CA ALA A 45 -8.33 -9.32 -10.00
C ALA A 45 -7.69 -7.98 -10.36
N PRO A 46 -8.12 -7.32 -11.45
CA PRO A 46 -7.62 -5.99 -11.79
C PRO A 46 -7.84 -4.99 -10.66
N LEU A 47 -6.78 -4.21 -10.36
CA LEU A 47 -6.83 -3.08 -9.44
C LEU A 47 -6.92 -1.80 -10.25
N SER A 48 -8.13 -1.40 -10.62
CA SER A 48 -8.32 -0.11 -11.30
C SER A 48 -8.05 1.03 -10.33
N ASN A 49 -7.75 2.20 -10.87
CA ASN A 49 -7.60 3.43 -10.07
C ASN A 49 -8.83 3.65 -9.19
N LEU A 50 -10.03 3.44 -9.74
CA LEU A 50 -11.29 3.59 -9.00
C LEU A 50 -11.37 2.63 -7.81
N THR A 51 -10.98 1.36 -8.02
CA THR A 51 -10.96 0.36 -6.95
C THR A 51 -10.02 0.80 -5.82
N LEU A 52 -8.81 1.23 -6.16
CA LEU A 52 -7.82 1.67 -5.19
C LEU A 52 -8.27 2.93 -4.44
N VAL A 53 -8.85 3.88 -5.14
CA VAL A 53 -9.41 5.10 -4.53
C VAL A 53 -10.50 4.74 -3.52
N THR A 54 -11.38 3.82 -3.89
CA THR A 54 -12.46 3.36 -3.01
C THR A 54 -11.92 2.63 -1.79
N GLN A 55 -10.94 1.73 -1.98
CA GLN A 55 -10.30 1.01 -0.88
C GLN A 55 -9.62 1.98 0.09
N ALA A 56 -8.88 2.95 -0.42
CA ALA A 56 -8.19 3.94 0.41
C ALA A 56 -9.18 4.79 1.21
N LYS A 57 -10.27 5.20 0.58
CA LYS A 57 -11.34 5.94 1.27
C LYS A 57 -11.96 5.12 2.40
N ASN A 58 -12.29 3.85 2.12
CA ASN A 58 -12.95 2.97 3.09
C ASN A 58 -12.00 2.53 4.21
N GLY A 59 -10.70 2.45 3.93
CA GLY A 59 -9.69 2.08 4.93
C GLY A 59 -9.33 3.20 5.89
N ARG A 60 -9.62 4.45 5.50
CA ARG A 60 -9.35 5.60 6.37
C ARG A 60 -10.32 5.60 7.55
N ARG A 61 -9.75 5.76 8.73
CA ARG A 61 -10.53 5.88 9.97
C ARG A 61 -10.07 7.11 10.73
N GLU A 62 -11.02 7.82 11.29
CA GLU A 62 -10.72 8.94 12.17
C GLU A 62 -10.00 8.44 13.42
N GLY A 63 -8.97 9.18 13.85
CA GLY A 63 -8.21 8.86 15.05
C GLY A 63 -7.11 7.85 14.88
N VAL A 64 -6.87 7.36 13.64
CA VAL A 64 -5.76 6.44 13.36
C VAL A 64 -4.93 6.95 12.19
N ARG A 65 -3.69 6.48 12.14
CA ARG A 65 -2.77 6.69 11.02
C ARG A 65 -2.02 5.41 10.71
N PHE A 66 -1.47 5.33 9.52
CA PHE A 66 -0.67 4.19 9.07
C PHE A 66 0.77 4.62 8.88
N ARG A 67 1.70 3.71 9.12
CA ARG A 67 3.11 3.90 8.78
C ARG A 67 3.70 2.59 8.25
N ALA A 68 4.72 2.71 7.41
CA ALA A 68 5.55 1.58 7.02
C ALA A 68 6.64 1.42 8.09
N ALA A 69 6.76 0.23 8.65
CA ALA A 69 7.88 -0.07 9.55
C ALA A 69 9.19 -0.06 8.74
N PRO A 70 10.35 0.17 9.39
CA PRO A 70 11.64 0.18 8.68
C PRO A 70 12.10 -1.22 8.33
N SER A 71 11.31 -1.91 7.51
CA SER A 71 11.45 -3.34 7.20
C SER A 71 11.44 -3.61 5.69
N ALA A 72 11.40 -2.58 4.86
CA ALA A 72 11.24 -2.75 3.42
C ALA A 72 12.46 -3.43 2.79
N ARG A 73 12.19 -4.39 1.91
CA ARG A 73 13.22 -5.14 1.20
C ARG A 73 12.86 -5.27 -0.26
N LEU A 74 13.88 -5.20 -1.11
CA LEU A 74 13.76 -5.41 -2.54
C LEU A 74 14.58 -6.65 -2.92
N ARG A 75 13.93 -7.58 -3.60
CA ARG A 75 14.59 -8.77 -4.18
C ARG A 75 14.08 -8.94 -5.61
N GLY A 76 14.95 -8.66 -6.58
CA GLY A 76 14.54 -8.67 -7.98
C GLY A 76 13.47 -7.60 -8.22
N ASP A 77 12.28 -8.04 -8.58
CA ASP A 77 11.12 -7.17 -8.78
C ASP A 77 10.10 -7.22 -7.62
N VAL A 78 10.49 -7.85 -6.50
CA VAL A 78 9.60 -8.06 -5.36
C VAL A 78 9.99 -7.12 -4.23
N VAL A 79 9.02 -6.37 -3.73
CA VAL A 79 9.16 -5.51 -2.53
C VAL A 79 8.25 -6.06 -1.44
N THR A 80 8.82 -6.26 -0.25
CA THR A 80 8.05 -6.62 0.94
C THR A 80 8.28 -5.58 2.03
N PHE A 81 7.23 -5.30 2.80
CA PHE A 81 7.35 -4.44 3.97
C PHE A 81 6.20 -4.70 4.94
N ARG A 82 6.41 -4.27 6.19
CA ARG A 82 5.37 -4.32 7.22
C ARG A 82 4.78 -2.94 7.39
N TRP A 83 3.46 -2.90 7.56
CA TRP A 83 2.77 -1.67 7.90
C TRP A 83 2.15 -1.78 9.29
N GLU A 84 1.95 -0.64 9.90
CA GLU A 84 1.36 -0.53 11.23
C GLU A 84 0.25 0.50 11.23
N MET A 85 -0.83 0.21 11.95
CA MET A 85 -1.90 1.15 12.23
C MET A 85 -1.75 1.62 13.67
N LEU A 86 -1.67 2.94 13.87
CA LEU A 86 -1.43 3.55 15.16
C LEU A 86 -2.57 4.51 15.51
N LEU A 87 -2.71 4.80 16.80
CA LEU A 87 -3.49 5.98 17.22
C LEU A 87 -2.84 7.24 16.63
N ALA A 88 -3.67 8.18 16.14
CA ALA A 88 -3.21 9.30 15.32
C ALA A 88 -2.17 10.19 16.02
N ASP A 89 -2.27 10.33 17.32
CA ASP A 89 -1.44 11.24 18.13
C ASP A 89 -0.54 10.50 19.12
N SER A 90 -0.25 9.23 18.87
CA SER A 90 0.63 8.43 19.72
C SER A 90 1.41 7.41 18.92
N GLU A 91 2.33 6.69 19.57
CA GLU A 91 3.07 5.58 19.00
C GLU A 91 2.45 4.23 19.33
N THR A 92 1.21 4.21 19.85
CA THR A 92 0.51 2.97 20.19
C THR A 92 0.08 2.26 18.91
N VAL A 93 0.62 1.07 18.70
CA VAL A 93 0.29 0.22 17.54
C VAL A 93 -0.98 -0.56 17.85
N LEU A 94 -1.99 -0.42 17.01
CA LEU A 94 -3.28 -1.10 17.15
C LEU A 94 -3.35 -2.38 16.32
N ALA A 95 -2.70 -2.38 15.16
CA ALA A 95 -2.71 -3.51 14.24
C ALA A 95 -1.53 -3.39 13.28
N GLY A 96 -1.28 -4.44 12.52
CA GLY A 96 -0.24 -4.43 11.50
C GLY A 96 -0.48 -5.49 10.45
N GLY A 97 0.30 -5.46 9.40
CA GLY A 97 0.24 -6.43 8.32
C GLY A 97 1.51 -6.43 7.50
N LEU A 98 1.55 -7.33 6.54
CA LEU A 98 2.65 -7.49 5.60
C LEU A 98 2.12 -7.24 4.18
N GLU A 99 2.86 -6.44 3.41
CA GLU A 99 2.60 -6.24 1.98
C GLU A 99 3.67 -6.92 1.15
N PHE A 100 3.23 -7.55 0.09
CA PHE A 100 4.08 -8.16 -0.93
C PHE A 100 3.71 -7.51 -2.26
N LEU A 101 4.65 -6.81 -2.86
CA LEU A 101 4.42 -6.07 -4.10
C LEU A 101 5.35 -6.59 -5.18
N ILE A 102 4.85 -6.69 -6.41
CA ILE A 102 5.70 -6.86 -7.59
C ILE A 102 5.68 -5.53 -8.33
N VAL A 103 6.85 -5.05 -8.74
CA VAL A 103 7.01 -3.78 -9.45
C VAL A 103 7.54 -4.01 -10.86
N ASP A 104 7.20 -3.10 -11.76
CA ASP A 104 7.73 -3.11 -13.12
C ASP A 104 9.05 -2.35 -13.23
N ASP A 105 9.59 -2.23 -14.44
CA ASP A 105 10.88 -1.57 -14.68
C ASP A 105 10.85 -0.08 -14.34
N ASP A 106 9.67 0.54 -14.33
CA ASP A 106 9.49 1.94 -13.94
C ASP A 106 9.28 2.10 -12.43
N GLY A 107 9.27 0.99 -11.68
CA GLY A 107 9.05 1.01 -10.24
C GLY A 107 7.60 1.14 -9.82
N ARG A 108 6.67 0.96 -10.76
CA ARG A 108 5.22 0.98 -10.44
C ARG A 108 4.76 -0.40 -10.01
N ILE A 109 3.78 -0.42 -9.13
CA ILE A 109 3.21 -1.65 -8.59
C ILE A 109 2.35 -2.32 -9.67
N VAL A 110 2.68 -3.58 -10.00
CA VAL A 110 1.90 -4.40 -10.94
C VAL A 110 1.14 -5.52 -10.25
N VAL A 111 1.57 -5.94 -9.06
CA VAL A 111 0.83 -6.88 -8.22
C VAL A 111 0.91 -6.40 -6.78
N ASP A 112 -0.24 -6.39 -6.11
CA ASP A 112 -0.35 -6.04 -4.70
C ASP A 112 -0.99 -7.21 -3.96
N HIS A 113 -0.25 -7.83 -3.04
CA HIS A 113 -0.72 -8.99 -2.28
C HIS A 113 -0.56 -8.73 -0.78
N PRO A 114 -1.62 -8.30 -0.11
CA PRO A 114 -1.57 -8.07 1.33
C PRO A 114 -1.66 -9.40 2.10
N PHE A 115 -0.94 -9.46 3.21
CA PHE A 115 -1.05 -10.54 4.18
C PHE A 115 -1.48 -9.95 5.51
N ALA A 116 -2.65 -10.32 5.98
CA ALA A 116 -3.09 -9.94 7.31
C ALA A 116 -2.28 -10.69 8.36
N PRO A 117 -2.08 -10.11 9.56
CA PRO A 117 -1.44 -10.85 10.65
C PRO A 117 -2.28 -12.06 11.03
N ALA A 118 -1.58 -13.10 11.39
CA ALA A 118 -2.22 -14.33 11.86
C ALA A 118 -2.95 -14.09 13.18
#